data_2c552612e41dbe87a0d3a705af793639
#
_entry.id   2c552612e41dbe87a0d3a705af793639
#
_cell.length_a   1.000
_cell.length_b   1.000
_cell.length_c   1.000
_cell.angle_alpha   90.00
_cell.angle_beta   90.00
_cell.angle_gamma   90.00
#
_symmetry.space_group_name_H-M   'P 1'
#
loop_
_entity.id
_entity.type
_entity.pdbx_description
1 polymer ?
#
loop_
_entity_poly.entity_id
_entity_poly.type
_entity_poly.pdbx_seq_one_letter_code
_entity_poly.pdbx_strand_id
1 'polypeptide(L)'
;MILQALAQYYEDLRSRGEIAEPGWAPAKISYALCLDAEGRLTQIIPTMVETESGKKKTLQPRQIELPAPVKRASNVASNFLWDNSGYLLGVDKKGKPERTKECFAAAAALHREILRDVDLPTARAILAFFDTWEPEKAAEHPALAGIVDEVTSGANLLFRVEGVEPQTEPAIRAAWQRHWAGGEGGAKMQCLITGRLEPPLAVHPAIKGVRDAQSSGAALVSFNGPAFESYGRDGQQNLNAPVCQYAAFAYTAALNHLLADRENVRFIGDTTVVCWAEGADPAYQGFALSALFGETENSPLTEQDLRSALRRLADGLPCGELGIDPQRPFYILGIAPNAARLSVRFFLRDSFGALMRNVNAHYDRLEIAGARSGAMPLWALLRETVNLNSRDKAPSPAMAGATARAVFSGGAYPASLLEAVMLRIRAERSISSGRAAILKAYYLKNPHPDCPKEVLTVSLNEESTNPAYTLGRLFSVYEAVQQAANPGINATIRDKYINSAAAMPASIFPLLNNLCQKHLRKLEPGQRVWYEKQIGALKNILGESYPPRLTLAQQGSFDLGYYHQTQKRYEKREKGGNENG
;
A
#
# COMPACT_ATOMS: atom_id res chain seq x y z
N MET A 1 6.06 16.51 9.83
CA MET A 1 7.00 15.65 9.05
C MET A 1 6.36 15.04 7.81
N ILE A 2 5.24 14.28 7.89
CA ILE A 2 4.58 13.72 6.69
C ILE A 2 4.18 14.81 5.71
N LEU A 3 3.45 15.81 6.20
CA LEU A 3 2.93 16.90 5.36
C LEU A 3 4.05 17.75 4.75
N GLN A 4 5.15 17.99 5.51
CA GLN A 4 6.31 18.69 4.96
C GLN A 4 7.00 17.87 3.85
N ALA A 5 7.16 16.54 4.04
CA ALA A 5 7.76 15.68 3.04
C ALA A 5 6.92 15.62 1.75
N LEU A 6 5.59 15.57 1.87
CA LEU A 6 4.69 15.62 0.71
C LEU A 6 4.68 16.99 0.04
N ALA A 7 4.72 18.08 0.82
CA ALA A 7 4.81 19.44 0.27
C ALA A 7 6.15 19.66 -0.47
N GLN A 8 7.27 19.11 0.04
CA GLN A 8 8.54 19.12 -0.67
C GLN A 8 8.47 18.30 -1.97
N TYR A 9 7.87 17.12 -1.92
CA TYR A 9 7.68 16.31 -3.12
C TYR A 9 6.82 17.01 -4.18
N TYR A 10 5.82 17.80 -3.75
CA TYR A 10 5.07 18.67 -4.66
C TYR A 10 5.97 19.69 -5.38
N GLU A 11 6.88 20.35 -4.63
CA GLU A 11 7.82 21.31 -5.22
C GLU A 11 8.80 20.64 -6.20
N ASP A 12 9.25 19.42 -5.86
CA ASP A 12 10.13 18.65 -6.72
C ASP A 12 9.43 18.32 -8.06
N LEU A 13 8.19 17.82 -8.01
CA LEU A 13 7.37 17.55 -9.20
C LEU A 13 7.05 18.83 -9.99
N ARG A 14 6.71 19.92 -9.27
CA ARG A 14 6.40 21.20 -9.89
C ARG A 14 7.60 21.78 -10.66
N SER A 15 8.77 21.70 -10.07
CA SER A 15 10.01 22.16 -10.74
C SER A 15 10.32 21.40 -12.04
N ARG A 16 9.78 20.19 -12.17
CA ARG A 16 9.90 19.33 -13.36
C ARG A 16 8.70 19.48 -14.32
N GLY A 17 7.68 20.26 -13.96
CA GLY A 17 6.45 20.40 -14.75
C GLY A 17 5.55 19.15 -14.76
N GLU A 18 5.69 18.27 -13.78
CA GLU A 18 4.99 16.98 -13.69
C GLU A 18 3.69 17.06 -12.87
N ILE A 19 3.42 18.20 -12.23
CA ILE A 19 2.20 18.43 -11.44
C ILE A 19 1.66 19.83 -11.69
N ALA A 20 0.34 19.99 -11.55
CA ALA A 20 -0.34 21.26 -11.77
C ALA A 20 0.16 22.36 -10.80
N GLU A 21 0.12 23.62 -11.28
CA GLU A 21 0.45 24.80 -10.49
C GLU A 21 -0.51 24.97 -9.30
N PRO A 22 -0.11 25.71 -8.23
CA PRO A 22 -0.97 25.96 -7.09
C PRO A 22 -2.32 26.58 -7.51
N GLY A 23 -3.40 26.02 -6.99
CA GLY A 23 -4.74 26.44 -7.36
C GLY A 23 -5.28 25.84 -8.66
N TRP A 24 -4.53 24.92 -9.31
CA TRP A 24 -4.95 24.19 -10.50
C TRP A 24 -5.02 22.68 -10.20
N ALA A 25 -5.94 21.99 -10.87
CA ALA A 25 -6.09 20.55 -10.69
C ALA A 25 -6.68 19.90 -11.95
N PRO A 26 -6.39 18.63 -12.22
CA PRO A 26 -7.05 17.90 -13.29
C PRO A 26 -8.53 17.66 -12.94
N ALA A 27 -9.44 18.03 -13.85
CA ALA A 27 -10.86 17.79 -13.74
C ALA A 27 -11.39 17.02 -14.95
N LYS A 28 -12.39 16.16 -14.73
CA LYS A 28 -13.07 15.41 -15.79
C LYS A 28 -14.24 16.24 -16.29
N ILE A 29 -14.22 16.63 -17.57
CA ILE A 29 -15.26 17.44 -18.21
C ILE A 29 -15.99 16.62 -19.25
N SER A 30 -17.32 16.60 -19.15
CA SER A 30 -18.19 15.85 -20.06
C SER A 30 -18.65 16.69 -21.24
N TYR A 31 -18.89 18.00 -21.04
CA TYR A 31 -19.40 18.88 -22.07
C TYR A 31 -18.76 20.28 -22.03
N ALA A 32 -18.66 20.93 -23.19
CA ALA A 32 -18.31 22.33 -23.33
C ALA A 32 -19.55 23.17 -23.64
N LEU A 33 -19.78 24.23 -22.85
CA LEU A 33 -20.77 25.28 -23.13
C LEU A 33 -20.15 26.28 -24.08
N CYS A 34 -20.57 26.24 -25.36
CA CYS A 34 -20.04 27.12 -26.39
C CYS A 34 -20.83 28.43 -26.44
N LEU A 35 -20.12 29.53 -26.17
CA LEU A 35 -20.66 30.88 -26.20
C LEU A 35 -20.14 31.61 -27.44
N ASP A 36 -20.99 32.50 -28.00
CA ASP A 36 -20.54 33.51 -28.97
C ASP A 36 -19.86 34.71 -28.26
N ALA A 37 -19.40 35.69 -29.04
CA ALA A 37 -18.74 36.90 -28.53
C ALA A 37 -19.64 37.77 -27.60
N GLU A 38 -20.96 37.67 -27.79
CA GLU A 38 -21.98 38.37 -27.00
C GLU A 38 -22.42 37.59 -25.75
N GLY A 39 -21.83 36.40 -25.52
CA GLY A 39 -22.12 35.55 -24.37
C GLY A 39 -23.38 34.69 -24.50
N ARG A 40 -23.97 34.56 -25.69
CA ARG A 40 -25.14 33.69 -25.92
C ARG A 40 -24.70 32.25 -26.06
N LEU A 41 -25.38 31.32 -25.41
CA LEU A 41 -25.14 29.89 -25.57
C LEU A 41 -25.56 29.45 -26.96
N THR A 42 -24.63 28.99 -27.77
CA THR A 42 -24.89 28.54 -29.15
C THR A 42 -25.10 27.04 -29.25
N GLN A 43 -24.26 26.27 -28.53
CA GLN A 43 -24.33 24.80 -28.51
C GLN A 43 -23.65 24.21 -27.27
N ILE A 44 -23.93 22.95 -26.96
CA ILE A 44 -23.26 22.15 -25.94
C ILE A 44 -22.60 20.96 -26.62
N ILE A 45 -21.29 20.87 -26.54
CA ILE A 45 -20.51 19.85 -27.26
C ILE A 45 -19.95 18.83 -26.27
N PRO A 46 -20.12 17.49 -26.49
CA PRO A 46 -19.47 16.48 -25.66
C PRO A 46 -17.95 16.55 -25.82
N THR A 47 -17.24 16.47 -24.69
CA THR A 47 -15.77 16.45 -24.63
C THR A 47 -15.23 15.08 -24.28
N MET A 48 -15.93 14.03 -24.72
CA MET A 48 -15.56 12.65 -24.46
C MET A 48 -14.38 12.21 -25.30
N VAL A 49 -13.47 11.42 -24.73
CA VAL A 49 -12.33 10.81 -25.41
C VAL A 49 -12.39 9.30 -25.33
N GLU A 50 -12.00 8.63 -26.41
CA GLU A 50 -11.84 7.17 -26.37
C GLU A 50 -10.62 6.81 -25.53
N THR A 51 -10.84 5.95 -24.55
CA THR A 51 -9.76 5.34 -23.77
C THR A 51 -9.78 3.84 -23.91
N GLU A 52 -8.63 3.23 -24.13
CA GLU A 52 -8.50 1.79 -24.20
C GLU A 52 -8.20 1.26 -22.78
N SER A 53 -9.07 0.40 -22.27
CA SER A 53 -8.84 -0.37 -21.05
C SER A 53 -8.84 -1.86 -21.40
N GLY A 54 -7.67 -2.43 -21.63
CA GLY A 54 -7.50 -3.78 -22.15
C GLY A 54 -8.05 -3.91 -23.56
N LYS A 55 -8.99 -4.84 -23.81
CA LYS A 55 -9.63 -5.05 -25.12
C LYS A 55 -10.90 -4.23 -25.34
N LYS A 56 -11.30 -3.36 -24.40
CA LYS A 56 -12.53 -2.56 -24.50
C LYS A 56 -12.18 -1.08 -24.68
N LYS A 57 -12.73 -0.49 -25.73
CA LYS A 57 -12.77 0.96 -25.92
C LYS A 57 -13.96 1.52 -25.14
N THR A 58 -13.71 2.51 -24.29
CA THR A 58 -14.75 3.21 -23.54
C THR A 58 -14.61 4.71 -23.73
N LEU A 59 -15.73 5.40 -23.91
CA LEU A 59 -15.77 6.85 -23.91
C LEU A 59 -15.72 7.35 -22.47
N GLN A 60 -14.74 8.21 -22.17
CA GLN A 60 -14.59 8.83 -20.87
C GLN A 60 -14.53 10.36 -20.99
N PRO A 61 -14.99 11.11 -19.96
CA PRO A 61 -14.85 12.56 -19.93
C PRO A 61 -13.39 12.98 -20.07
N ARG A 62 -13.13 13.99 -20.90
CA ARG A 62 -11.78 14.55 -21.12
C ARG A 62 -11.23 15.09 -19.79
N GLN A 63 -10.00 14.72 -19.45
CA GLN A 63 -9.29 15.28 -18.30
C GLN A 63 -8.55 16.54 -18.73
N ILE A 64 -8.84 17.65 -18.07
CA ILE A 64 -8.33 18.98 -18.40
C ILE A 64 -7.79 19.63 -17.12
N GLU A 65 -6.66 20.35 -17.20
CA GLU A 65 -6.18 21.17 -16.09
C GLU A 65 -7.04 22.43 -15.98
N LEU A 66 -7.69 22.59 -14.83
CA LEU A 66 -8.67 23.64 -14.54
C LEU A 66 -8.43 24.25 -13.14
N PRO A 67 -9.01 25.42 -12.85
CA PRO A 67 -9.06 25.92 -11.49
C PRO A 67 -9.48 24.86 -10.51
N ALA A 68 -8.74 24.74 -9.40
CA ALA A 68 -8.95 23.66 -8.42
C ALA A 68 -10.37 23.70 -7.85
N PRO A 69 -11.05 22.55 -7.72
CA PRO A 69 -12.42 22.51 -7.22
C PRO A 69 -12.51 22.92 -5.76
N VAL A 70 -13.54 23.68 -5.43
CA VAL A 70 -13.88 23.98 -4.03
C VAL A 70 -14.50 22.77 -3.34
N LYS A 71 -14.14 22.51 -2.09
CA LYS A 71 -14.74 21.45 -1.30
C LYS A 71 -16.09 21.91 -0.76
N ARG A 72 -17.15 21.21 -1.12
CA ARG A 72 -18.53 21.45 -0.69
C ARG A 72 -18.95 20.41 0.33
N ALA A 73 -19.34 20.82 1.53
CA ALA A 73 -20.03 19.96 2.49
C ALA A 73 -21.55 20.15 2.37
N SER A 74 -22.06 21.28 2.87
CA SER A 74 -23.49 21.70 2.77
C SER A 74 -23.65 23.10 2.19
N ASN A 75 -22.56 23.86 2.09
CA ASN A 75 -22.54 25.23 1.56
C ASN A 75 -22.67 25.28 0.05
N VAL A 76 -23.10 26.44 -0.46
CA VAL A 76 -23.10 26.79 -1.87
C VAL A 76 -21.80 27.52 -2.17
N ALA A 77 -20.95 26.92 -3.03
CA ALA A 77 -19.70 27.51 -3.50
C ALA A 77 -19.44 27.03 -4.92
N SER A 78 -19.16 27.92 -5.86
CA SER A 78 -18.91 27.60 -7.26
C SER A 78 -17.45 27.34 -7.54
N ASN A 79 -17.16 26.44 -8.49
CA ASN A 79 -15.86 26.42 -9.14
C ASN A 79 -15.77 27.58 -10.15
N PHE A 80 -14.56 27.97 -10.51
CA PHE A 80 -14.33 28.98 -11.53
C PHE A 80 -14.14 28.34 -12.92
N LEU A 81 -14.79 28.85 -13.95
CA LEU A 81 -14.81 28.42 -15.37
C LEU A 81 -15.49 27.07 -15.64
N TRP A 82 -15.75 26.25 -14.67
CA TRP A 82 -16.34 24.92 -14.83
C TRP A 82 -17.14 24.50 -13.60
N ASP A 83 -18.24 23.80 -13.80
CA ASP A 83 -19.03 23.18 -12.73
C ASP A 83 -20.12 22.26 -13.33
N ASN A 84 -20.98 21.69 -12.49
CA ASN A 84 -22.19 21.01 -12.95
C ASN A 84 -23.28 22.00 -13.39
N SER A 85 -24.31 21.47 -14.03
CA SER A 85 -25.44 22.25 -14.59
C SER A 85 -26.16 23.12 -13.57
N GLY A 86 -26.23 22.71 -12.30
CA GLY A 86 -26.86 23.52 -11.24
C GLY A 86 -26.15 24.85 -11.00
N TYR A 87 -24.82 24.92 -11.17
CA TYR A 87 -24.04 26.15 -11.05
C TYR A 87 -23.95 26.95 -12.34
N LEU A 88 -23.76 26.29 -13.49
CA LEU A 88 -23.53 27.01 -14.75
C LEU A 88 -24.82 27.31 -15.52
N LEU A 89 -25.87 26.51 -15.34
CA LEU A 89 -27.14 26.68 -16.05
C LEU A 89 -28.32 26.94 -15.11
N GLY A 90 -28.16 26.80 -13.80
CA GLY A 90 -29.21 26.98 -12.81
C GLY A 90 -30.26 25.86 -12.78
N VAL A 91 -29.97 24.70 -13.39
CA VAL A 91 -30.88 23.56 -13.48
C VAL A 91 -30.18 22.24 -13.14
N ASP A 92 -30.90 21.37 -12.43
CA ASP A 92 -30.46 20.00 -12.16
C ASP A 92 -31.62 19.01 -12.19
N LYS A 93 -31.32 17.72 -12.32
CA LYS A 93 -32.32 16.64 -12.31
C LYS A 93 -32.91 16.37 -10.91
N LYS A 94 -32.35 16.94 -9.84
CA LYS A 94 -32.74 16.68 -8.43
C LYS A 94 -33.99 17.46 -8.00
N GLY A 95 -34.49 18.37 -8.86
CA GLY A 95 -35.75 19.07 -8.66
C GLY A 95 -35.78 19.98 -7.43
N LYS A 96 -34.66 20.66 -7.11
CA LYS A 96 -34.55 21.65 -6.03
C LYS A 96 -34.31 23.06 -6.60
N PRO A 97 -35.32 23.74 -7.18
CA PRO A 97 -35.14 24.98 -7.94
C PRO A 97 -34.54 26.11 -7.11
N GLU A 98 -34.94 26.27 -5.84
CA GLU A 98 -34.34 27.31 -4.99
C GLU A 98 -32.85 27.14 -4.80
N ARG A 99 -32.39 25.91 -4.58
CA ARG A 99 -30.97 25.64 -4.43
C ARG A 99 -30.17 25.82 -5.73
N THR A 100 -30.74 25.48 -6.89
CA THR A 100 -30.06 25.72 -8.17
C THR A 100 -29.98 27.20 -8.50
N LYS A 101 -30.95 28.00 -8.11
CA LYS A 101 -30.87 29.46 -8.20
C LYS A 101 -29.73 30.04 -7.33
N GLU A 102 -29.62 29.57 -6.08
CA GLU A 102 -28.49 29.95 -5.21
C GLU A 102 -27.15 29.56 -5.82
N CYS A 103 -27.04 28.34 -6.38
CA CYS A 103 -25.83 27.85 -7.02
C CYS A 103 -25.44 28.70 -8.24
N PHE A 104 -26.39 29.04 -9.10
CA PHE A 104 -26.17 29.87 -10.28
C PHE A 104 -25.76 31.30 -9.88
N ALA A 105 -26.44 31.91 -8.88
CA ALA A 105 -26.08 33.22 -8.36
C ALA A 105 -24.66 33.23 -7.78
N ALA A 106 -24.27 32.17 -7.05
CA ALA A 106 -22.92 32.05 -6.53
C ALA A 106 -21.86 31.92 -7.65
N ALA A 107 -22.18 31.18 -8.73
CA ALA A 107 -21.31 31.09 -9.88
C ALA A 107 -21.13 32.45 -10.57
N ALA A 108 -22.24 33.13 -10.82
CA ALA A 108 -22.22 34.48 -11.40
C ALA A 108 -21.41 35.49 -10.58
N ALA A 109 -21.59 35.47 -9.25
CA ALA A 109 -20.84 36.32 -8.34
C ALA A 109 -19.34 36.08 -8.37
N LEU A 110 -18.91 34.80 -8.33
CA LEU A 110 -17.51 34.42 -8.39
C LEU A 110 -16.87 34.85 -9.72
N HIS A 111 -17.52 34.59 -10.85
CA HIS A 111 -17.01 34.95 -12.14
C HIS A 111 -16.89 36.47 -12.31
N ARG A 112 -17.88 37.24 -11.82
CA ARG A 112 -17.81 38.72 -11.79
C ARG A 112 -16.63 39.21 -10.94
N GLU A 113 -16.43 38.63 -9.77
CA GLU A 113 -15.31 39.01 -8.91
C GLU A 113 -13.96 38.81 -9.57
N ILE A 114 -13.74 37.63 -10.22
CA ILE A 114 -12.44 37.28 -10.78
C ILE A 114 -12.18 37.96 -12.14
N LEU A 115 -13.22 38.07 -12.99
CA LEU A 115 -13.08 38.52 -14.37
C LEU A 115 -13.31 40.02 -14.61
N ARG A 116 -13.85 40.79 -13.63
CA ARG A 116 -14.20 42.20 -13.84
C ARG A 116 -13.08 43.07 -14.39
N ASP A 117 -11.83 42.78 -14.00
CA ASP A 117 -10.65 43.55 -14.37
C ASP A 117 -9.84 42.87 -15.49
N VAL A 118 -10.41 41.84 -16.14
CA VAL A 118 -9.80 41.09 -17.23
C VAL A 118 -10.36 41.60 -18.57
N ASP A 119 -9.59 42.40 -19.26
CA ASP A 119 -10.01 42.95 -20.56
C ASP A 119 -9.72 41.98 -21.69
N LEU A 120 -10.55 40.90 -21.78
CA LEU A 120 -10.51 39.92 -22.86
C LEU A 120 -11.93 39.65 -23.39
N PRO A 121 -12.07 39.38 -24.70
CA PRO A 121 -13.36 39.00 -25.30
C PRO A 121 -14.00 37.81 -24.60
N THR A 122 -13.22 36.78 -24.27
CA THR A 122 -13.66 35.58 -23.55
C THR A 122 -14.20 35.89 -22.14
N ALA A 123 -13.53 36.77 -21.40
CA ALA A 123 -13.99 37.21 -20.08
C ALA A 123 -15.31 37.99 -20.17
N ARG A 124 -15.42 38.92 -21.13
CA ARG A 124 -16.65 39.69 -21.38
C ARG A 124 -17.83 38.79 -21.78
N ALA A 125 -17.59 37.82 -22.67
CA ALA A 125 -18.64 36.87 -23.08
C ALA A 125 -19.15 36.01 -21.90
N ILE A 126 -18.26 35.51 -21.03
CA ILE A 126 -18.66 34.75 -19.83
C ILE A 126 -19.51 35.62 -18.86
N LEU A 127 -19.11 36.87 -18.65
CA LEU A 127 -19.86 37.80 -17.81
C LEU A 127 -21.23 38.12 -18.42
N ALA A 128 -21.29 38.38 -19.74
CA ALA A 128 -22.55 38.62 -20.46
C ALA A 128 -23.49 37.40 -20.41
N PHE A 129 -22.92 36.17 -20.48
CA PHE A 129 -23.72 34.96 -20.29
C PHE A 129 -24.43 34.95 -18.94
N PHE A 130 -23.74 35.19 -17.83
CA PHE A 130 -24.35 35.23 -16.50
C PHE A 130 -25.34 36.39 -16.30
N ASP A 131 -25.23 37.45 -17.09
CA ASP A 131 -26.17 38.60 -17.06
C ASP A 131 -27.43 38.36 -17.87
N THR A 132 -27.38 37.52 -18.91
CA THR A 132 -28.47 37.34 -19.88
C THR A 132 -29.16 35.97 -19.81
N TRP A 133 -28.49 34.93 -19.23
CA TRP A 133 -29.03 33.60 -19.13
C TRP A 133 -30.20 33.50 -18.14
N GLU A 134 -31.32 32.91 -18.59
CA GLU A 134 -32.51 32.69 -17.78
C GLU A 134 -32.65 31.20 -17.42
N PRO A 135 -32.31 30.79 -16.18
CA PRO A 135 -32.36 29.39 -15.75
C PRO A 135 -33.72 28.72 -15.94
N GLU A 136 -34.81 29.49 -15.77
CA GLU A 136 -36.18 29.00 -15.92
C GLU A 136 -36.50 28.55 -17.37
N LYS A 137 -35.81 29.10 -18.37
CA LYS A 137 -35.96 28.76 -19.80
C LYS A 137 -34.91 27.76 -20.28
N ALA A 138 -34.03 27.29 -19.43
CA ALA A 138 -32.92 26.42 -19.80
C ALA A 138 -33.40 25.13 -20.52
N ALA A 139 -34.44 24.48 -20.03
CA ALA A 139 -34.97 23.24 -20.60
C ALA A 139 -35.55 23.40 -22.04
N GLU A 140 -35.96 24.62 -22.41
CA GLU A 140 -36.52 24.95 -23.71
C GLU A 140 -35.44 25.43 -24.69
N HIS A 141 -34.21 25.63 -24.22
CA HIS A 141 -33.13 26.20 -25.04
C HIS A 141 -32.67 25.21 -26.12
N PRO A 142 -32.56 25.62 -27.40
CA PRO A 142 -32.21 24.72 -28.50
C PRO A 142 -30.90 23.95 -28.29
N ALA A 143 -29.89 24.55 -27.65
CA ALA A 143 -28.62 23.90 -27.38
C ALA A 143 -28.70 22.71 -26.41
N LEU A 144 -29.80 22.58 -25.64
CA LEU A 144 -30.04 21.49 -24.70
C LEU A 144 -30.97 20.42 -25.30
N ALA A 145 -31.50 20.65 -26.50
CA ALA A 145 -32.42 19.72 -27.14
C ALA A 145 -31.78 18.32 -27.32
N GLY A 146 -32.42 17.30 -26.76
CA GLY A 146 -31.98 15.89 -26.85
C GLY A 146 -30.88 15.47 -25.86
N ILE A 147 -30.24 16.40 -25.13
CA ILE A 147 -29.15 16.11 -24.16
C ILE A 147 -29.41 16.65 -22.76
N VAL A 148 -30.57 17.24 -22.51
CA VAL A 148 -30.94 17.86 -21.24
C VAL A 148 -30.76 16.91 -20.04
N ASP A 149 -31.23 15.67 -20.21
CA ASP A 149 -31.16 14.63 -19.17
C ASP A 149 -29.72 14.27 -18.81
N GLU A 150 -28.83 14.17 -19.79
CA GLU A 150 -27.42 13.85 -19.59
C GLU A 150 -26.67 15.00 -18.91
N VAL A 151 -26.88 16.22 -19.39
CA VAL A 151 -26.25 17.44 -18.88
C VAL A 151 -26.68 17.70 -17.43
N THR A 152 -27.97 17.51 -17.09
CA THR A 152 -28.52 17.79 -15.76
C THR A 152 -28.30 16.67 -14.73
N SER A 153 -27.85 15.48 -15.17
CA SER A 153 -27.59 14.33 -14.28
C SER A 153 -26.28 14.43 -13.47
N GLY A 154 -25.58 15.57 -13.51
CA GLY A 154 -24.36 15.82 -12.75
C GLY A 154 -23.09 15.84 -13.60
N ALA A 155 -23.21 15.98 -14.91
CA ALA A 155 -22.08 16.20 -15.80
C ALA A 155 -21.33 17.50 -15.47
N ASN A 156 -20.01 17.49 -15.53
CA ASN A 156 -19.19 18.70 -15.42
C ASN A 156 -19.14 19.39 -16.80
N LEU A 157 -19.37 20.68 -16.77
CA LEU A 157 -19.43 21.58 -17.91
C LEU A 157 -18.28 22.57 -17.84
N LEU A 158 -17.76 23.01 -18.98
CA LEU A 158 -16.70 24.01 -19.11
C LEU A 158 -17.11 25.07 -20.12
N PHE A 159 -16.83 26.34 -19.89
CA PHE A 159 -17.03 27.37 -20.88
C PHE A 159 -16.04 27.28 -22.04
N ARG A 160 -16.53 27.52 -23.25
CA ARG A 160 -15.74 27.70 -24.47
C ARG A 160 -16.32 28.90 -25.24
N VAL A 161 -15.52 29.91 -25.52
CA VAL A 161 -15.96 31.13 -26.19
C VAL A 161 -15.31 31.22 -27.55
N GLU A 162 -16.11 31.27 -28.64
CA GLU A 162 -15.59 31.31 -30.04
C GLU A 162 -14.50 30.23 -30.28
N GLY A 163 -14.67 29.04 -29.72
CA GLY A 163 -13.71 27.94 -29.83
C GLY A 163 -12.51 28.03 -28.88
N VAL A 164 -12.29 29.13 -28.15
CA VAL A 164 -11.23 29.31 -27.18
C VAL A 164 -11.65 28.73 -25.83
N GLU A 165 -10.76 27.96 -25.20
CA GLU A 165 -10.92 27.49 -23.83
C GLU A 165 -10.34 28.53 -22.86
N PRO A 166 -11.13 29.23 -22.03
CA PRO A 166 -10.68 30.42 -21.26
C PRO A 166 -9.53 30.13 -20.28
N GLN A 167 -9.45 28.91 -19.74
CA GLN A 167 -8.37 28.52 -18.83
C GLN A 167 -6.99 28.48 -19.48
N THR A 168 -6.90 28.55 -20.81
CA THR A 168 -5.63 28.59 -21.52
C THR A 168 -5.09 30.02 -21.68
N GLU A 169 -5.92 31.03 -21.42
CA GLU A 169 -5.55 32.44 -21.59
C GLU A 169 -4.73 32.95 -20.39
N PRO A 170 -3.52 33.52 -20.63
CA PRO A 170 -2.61 33.93 -19.56
C PRO A 170 -3.23 34.96 -18.58
N ALA A 171 -4.05 35.89 -19.07
CA ALA A 171 -4.67 36.90 -18.21
C ALA A 171 -5.75 36.32 -17.29
N ILE A 172 -6.52 35.35 -17.79
CA ILE A 172 -7.52 34.62 -16.96
C ILE A 172 -6.80 33.73 -15.94
N ARG A 173 -5.74 33.06 -16.35
CA ARG A 173 -4.90 32.28 -15.40
C ARG A 173 -4.32 33.18 -14.30
N ALA A 174 -3.80 34.35 -14.66
CA ALA A 174 -3.26 35.31 -13.69
C ALA A 174 -4.34 35.88 -12.76
N ALA A 175 -5.57 36.11 -13.24
CA ALA A 175 -6.68 36.54 -12.42
C ALA A 175 -7.09 35.49 -11.39
N TRP A 176 -7.19 34.23 -11.83
CA TRP A 176 -7.43 33.10 -10.92
C TRP A 176 -6.33 32.95 -9.88
N GLN A 177 -5.06 33.01 -10.29
CA GLN A 177 -3.92 32.93 -9.38
C GLN A 177 -3.95 34.01 -8.29
N ARG A 178 -4.28 35.25 -8.65
CA ARG A 178 -4.44 36.35 -7.66
C ARG A 178 -5.58 36.09 -6.69
N HIS A 179 -6.73 35.67 -7.20
CA HIS A 179 -7.90 35.32 -6.35
C HIS A 179 -7.55 34.19 -5.39
N TRP A 180 -6.97 33.10 -5.93
CA TRP A 180 -6.58 31.95 -5.14
C TRP A 180 -5.51 32.27 -4.09
N ALA A 181 -4.49 33.06 -4.43
CA ALA A 181 -3.44 33.49 -3.50
C ALA A 181 -3.95 34.45 -2.40
N GLY A 182 -5.04 35.16 -2.65
CA GLY A 182 -5.69 36.04 -1.67
C GLY A 182 -6.28 35.29 -0.48
N GLY A 183 -6.61 33.99 -0.65
CA GLY A 183 -7.08 33.09 0.39
C GLY A 183 -8.40 33.50 1.06
N GLU A 184 -8.91 32.66 1.93
CA GLU A 184 -9.97 33.03 2.86
C GLU A 184 -9.36 34.00 3.89
N GLY A 185 -9.88 35.24 3.98
CA GLY A 185 -9.45 36.21 4.99
C GLY A 185 -9.57 35.63 6.40
N GLY A 186 -8.71 36.07 7.33
CA GLY A 186 -8.77 35.60 8.71
C GLY A 186 -7.53 35.94 9.52
N ALA A 187 -7.54 35.54 10.81
CA ALA A 187 -6.40 35.72 11.69
C ALA A 187 -5.21 34.87 11.19
N LYS A 188 -4.05 35.50 11.01
CA LYS A 188 -2.83 34.83 10.58
C LYS A 188 -2.25 34.00 11.72
N MET A 189 -1.85 32.77 11.42
CA MET A 189 -1.12 31.87 12.31
C MET A 189 0.12 31.32 11.61
N GLN A 190 1.06 30.85 12.39
CA GLN A 190 2.23 30.16 11.82
C GLN A 190 1.80 28.80 11.24
N CYS A 191 1.96 28.65 9.93
CA CYS A 191 1.68 27.39 9.24
C CYS A 191 2.66 26.29 9.71
N LEU A 192 2.13 25.15 10.14
CA LEU A 192 2.92 24.01 10.63
C LEU A 192 3.80 23.35 9.55
N ILE A 193 3.54 23.65 8.27
CA ILE A 193 4.29 23.09 7.14
C ILE A 193 5.34 24.08 6.64
N THR A 194 4.92 25.32 6.30
CA THR A 194 5.79 26.32 5.70
C THR A 194 6.52 27.21 6.70
N GLY A 195 6.04 27.28 7.94
CA GLY A 195 6.53 28.22 8.96
C GLY A 195 6.10 29.68 8.76
N ARG A 196 5.41 30.02 7.66
CA ARG A 196 4.98 31.38 7.34
C ARG A 196 3.74 31.77 8.17
N LEU A 197 3.58 33.08 8.39
CA LEU A 197 2.38 33.66 9.02
C LEU A 197 1.32 33.90 7.94
N GLU A 198 0.37 32.98 7.82
CA GLU A 198 -0.71 32.99 6.82
C GLU A 198 -2.03 32.53 7.46
N PRO A 199 -3.19 32.88 6.89
CA PRO A 199 -4.46 32.35 7.37
C PRO A 199 -4.50 30.81 7.20
N PRO A 200 -4.88 30.06 8.25
CA PRO A 200 -5.03 28.62 8.14
C PRO A 200 -6.30 28.23 7.40
N LEU A 201 -6.20 27.25 6.49
CA LEU A 201 -7.34 26.72 5.75
C LEU A 201 -8.23 25.87 6.65
N ALA A 202 -9.55 26.14 6.65
CA ALA A 202 -10.51 25.42 7.52
C ALA A 202 -10.71 23.95 7.11
N VAL A 203 -10.82 23.69 5.82
CA VAL A 203 -11.10 22.35 5.27
C VAL A 203 -10.09 22.00 4.20
N HIS A 204 -9.25 21.03 4.49
CA HIS A 204 -8.23 20.59 3.54
C HIS A 204 -8.84 19.83 2.36
N PRO A 205 -8.23 19.89 1.15
CA PRO A 205 -8.66 19.11 0.01
C PRO A 205 -8.67 17.59 0.30
N ALA A 206 -9.48 16.84 -0.45
CA ALA A 206 -9.65 15.41 -0.23
C ALA A 206 -8.52 14.59 -0.87
N ILE A 207 -8.08 13.54 -0.16
CA ILE A 207 -7.21 12.51 -0.69
C ILE A 207 -8.07 11.44 -1.37
N LYS A 208 -7.76 11.11 -2.61
CA LYS A 208 -8.46 10.14 -3.45
C LYS A 208 -7.55 8.94 -3.77
N GLY A 209 -8.13 7.81 -4.14
CA GLY A 209 -7.36 6.64 -4.59
C GLY A 209 -6.89 5.70 -3.48
N VAL A 210 -7.19 5.98 -2.21
CA VAL A 210 -6.97 5.03 -1.11
C VAL A 210 -8.00 3.91 -1.19
N ARG A 211 -7.53 2.67 -1.13
CA ARG A 211 -8.38 1.47 -1.20
C ARG A 211 -9.44 1.48 -0.10
N ASP A 212 -10.67 1.12 -0.47
CA ASP A 212 -11.83 1.03 0.43
C ASP A 212 -12.22 2.36 1.12
N ALA A 213 -11.60 3.50 0.75
CA ALA A 213 -12.05 4.82 1.17
C ALA A 213 -13.23 5.31 0.32
N GLN A 214 -13.90 6.38 0.76
CA GLN A 214 -15.00 6.99 0.03
C GLN A 214 -14.54 7.47 -1.37
N SER A 215 -15.36 7.27 -2.39
CA SER A 215 -15.07 7.69 -3.77
C SER A 215 -14.88 9.20 -3.92
N SER A 216 -15.55 10.00 -3.08
CA SER A 216 -15.38 11.45 -2.99
C SER A 216 -14.03 11.86 -2.39
N GLY A 217 -13.30 10.91 -1.81
CA GLY A 217 -12.05 11.09 -1.09
C GLY A 217 -12.24 11.23 0.42
N ALA A 218 -11.13 11.12 1.15
CA ALA A 218 -11.09 11.19 2.60
C ALA A 218 -10.09 12.26 3.08
N ALA A 219 -10.27 12.76 4.30
CA ALA A 219 -9.39 13.79 4.86
C ALA A 219 -8.20 13.16 5.60
N LEU A 220 -6.98 13.66 5.35
CA LEU A 220 -5.82 13.31 6.15
C LEU A 220 -5.75 14.14 7.44
N VAL A 221 -6.15 15.42 7.36
CA VAL A 221 -6.27 16.35 8.49
C VAL A 221 -7.69 16.86 8.55
N SER A 222 -8.38 16.73 9.71
CA SER A 222 -9.76 17.17 9.89
C SER A 222 -10.12 17.20 11.38
N PHE A 223 -10.79 18.27 11.81
CA PHE A 223 -11.22 18.53 13.19
C PHE A 223 -12.72 18.88 13.21
N ASN A 224 -13.56 18.06 12.61
CA ASN A 224 -14.99 18.32 12.40
C ASN A 224 -15.89 17.85 13.55
N GLY A 225 -15.38 17.78 14.76
CA GLY A 225 -16.17 17.42 15.93
C GLY A 225 -15.44 17.70 17.24
N PRO A 226 -16.16 17.98 18.34
CA PRO A 226 -15.59 18.40 19.62
C PRO A 226 -14.53 17.45 20.19
N ALA A 227 -14.68 16.14 19.93
CA ALA A 227 -13.72 15.12 20.39
C ALA A 227 -12.32 15.26 19.77
N PHE A 228 -12.17 16.03 18.70
CA PHE A 228 -10.90 16.25 17.99
C PHE A 228 -10.30 17.63 18.26
N GLU A 229 -11.01 18.49 18.96
CA GLU A 229 -10.62 19.86 19.27
C GLU A 229 -9.87 19.92 20.58
N SER A 230 -8.97 20.91 20.72
CA SER A 230 -8.13 21.07 21.89
C SER A 230 -7.84 22.54 22.16
N TYR A 231 -7.43 22.86 23.38
CA TYR A 231 -6.97 24.19 23.81
C TYR A 231 -8.01 25.31 23.65
N GLY A 232 -9.30 25.00 23.83
CA GLY A 232 -10.39 25.98 23.73
C GLY A 232 -10.63 26.54 22.33
N ARG A 233 -10.28 25.75 21.28
CA ARG A 233 -10.49 26.10 19.87
C ARG A 233 -11.74 25.45 19.29
N ASP A 234 -12.79 25.43 20.09
CA ASP A 234 -14.05 24.77 19.80
C ASP A 234 -14.72 25.39 18.56
N GLY A 235 -15.13 24.57 17.60
CA GLY A 235 -15.72 24.98 16.33
C GLY A 235 -14.76 25.64 15.34
N GLN A 236 -13.48 25.82 15.69
CA GLN A 236 -12.47 26.46 14.85
C GLN A 236 -11.50 25.43 14.29
N GLN A 237 -11.96 24.64 13.31
CA GLN A 237 -11.22 23.49 12.76
C GLN A 237 -9.79 23.84 12.35
N ASN A 238 -9.61 24.96 11.66
CA ASN A 238 -8.33 25.43 11.11
C ASN A 238 -7.30 25.80 12.20
N LEU A 239 -7.72 26.16 13.40
CA LEU A 239 -6.82 26.57 14.48
C LEU A 239 -6.22 25.38 15.24
N ASN A 240 -6.83 24.20 15.16
CA ASN A 240 -6.34 22.99 15.85
C ASN A 240 -5.06 22.41 15.20
N ALA A 241 -4.91 22.58 13.87
CA ALA A 241 -3.69 22.29 13.14
C ALA A 241 -3.52 23.32 12.02
N PRO A 242 -2.96 24.51 12.33
CA PRO A 242 -2.90 25.61 11.36
C PRO A 242 -2.00 25.24 10.17
N VAL A 243 -2.62 25.07 9.02
CA VAL A 243 -1.98 24.81 7.73
C VAL A 243 -2.56 25.78 6.72
N CYS A 244 -1.70 26.56 6.07
CA CYS A 244 -2.13 27.53 5.08
C CYS A 244 -2.65 26.84 3.80
N GLN A 245 -3.40 27.57 3.00
CA GLN A 245 -4.01 27.09 1.77
C GLN A 245 -3.00 26.45 0.81
N TYR A 246 -1.88 27.14 0.60
CA TYR A 246 -0.80 26.62 -0.25
C TYR A 246 -0.28 25.25 0.23
N ALA A 247 0.05 25.13 1.51
CA ALA A 247 0.58 23.90 2.07
C ALA A 247 -0.45 22.76 2.06
N ALA A 248 -1.73 23.07 2.33
CA ALA A 248 -2.81 22.10 2.24
C ALA A 248 -3.01 21.59 0.80
N PHE A 249 -2.93 22.48 -0.17
CA PHE A 249 -2.94 22.13 -1.58
C PHE A 249 -1.74 21.27 -1.97
N ALA A 250 -0.52 21.70 -1.65
CA ALA A 250 0.72 21.05 -2.03
C ALA A 250 0.79 19.59 -1.55
N TYR A 251 0.59 19.34 -0.25
CA TYR A 251 0.67 17.97 0.25
C TYR A 251 -0.45 17.07 -0.29
N THR A 252 -1.64 17.65 -0.52
CA THR A 252 -2.77 16.90 -1.07
C THR A 252 -2.58 16.54 -2.52
N ALA A 253 -2.10 17.50 -3.33
CA ALA A 253 -1.79 17.28 -4.74
C ALA A 253 -0.70 16.22 -4.90
N ALA A 254 0.39 16.30 -4.12
CA ALA A 254 1.47 15.32 -4.10
C ALA A 254 0.97 13.92 -3.75
N LEU A 255 0.17 13.78 -2.69
CA LEU A 255 -0.34 12.47 -2.29
C LEU A 255 -1.35 11.91 -3.31
N ASN A 256 -2.19 12.76 -3.88
CA ASN A 256 -3.11 12.35 -4.95
C ASN A 256 -2.34 11.93 -6.22
N HIS A 257 -1.24 12.61 -6.55
CA HIS A 257 -0.36 12.23 -7.65
C HIS A 257 0.23 10.83 -7.43
N LEU A 258 0.81 10.56 -6.25
CA LEU A 258 1.33 9.25 -5.88
C LEU A 258 0.25 8.15 -5.96
N LEU A 259 -0.96 8.43 -5.48
CA LEU A 259 -2.07 7.48 -5.44
C LEU A 259 -2.72 7.23 -6.82
N ALA A 260 -2.57 8.17 -7.77
CA ALA A 260 -3.08 8.03 -9.13
C ALA A 260 -2.23 7.05 -9.96
N ASP A 261 -0.96 6.94 -9.66
CA ASP A 261 -0.04 5.98 -10.29
C ASP A 261 -0.21 4.57 -9.69
N ARG A 262 -1.09 3.80 -10.32
CA ARG A 262 -1.43 2.45 -9.86
C ARG A 262 -0.26 1.45 -9.93
N GLU A 263 0.73 1.71 -10.77
CA GLU A 263 1.92 0.87 -10.86
C GLU A 263 2.82 1.05 -9.63
N ASN A 264 2.76 2.20 -9.00
CA ASN A 264 3.54 2.54 -7.81
C ASN A 264 2.75 2.48 -6.49
N VAL A 265 1.48 2.07 -6.51
CA VAL A 265 0.67 1.81 -5.32
C VAL A 265 0.65 0.33 -4.98
N ARG A 266 0.88 -0.02 -3.72
CA ARG A 266 0.79 -1.40 -3.22
C ARG A 266 -0.18 -1.50 -2.05
N PHE A 267 -0.67 -2.71 -1.81
CA PHE A 267 -1.64 -2.98 -0.75
C PHE A 267 -1.13 -4.04 0.21
N ILE A 268 -1.23 -3.76 1.50
CA ILE A 268 -0.88 -4.69 2.59
C ILE A 268 -2.09 -4.77 3.51
N GLY A 269 -2.92 -5.78 3.33
CA GLY A 269 -4.21 -5.86 4.02
C GLY A 269 -5.12 -4.68 3.62
N ASP A 270 -5.54 -3.87 4.59
CA ASP A 270 -6.32 -2.63 4.38
C ASP A 270 -5.45 -1.40 4.08
N THR A 271 -4.13 -1.54 4.16
CA THR A 271 -3.20 -0.43 4.05
C THR A 271 -2.78 -0.20 2.60
N THR A 272 -2.99 1.01 2.10
CA THR A 272 -2.44 1.51 0.85
C THR A 272 -1.05 2.08 1.12
N VAL A 273 -0.04 1.59 0.40
CA VAL A 273 1.36 1.99 0.56
C VAL A 273 1.82 2.76 -0.66
N VAL A 274 2.39 3.93 -0.43
CA VAL A 274 3.09 4.73 -1.43
C VAL A 274 4.49 5.05 -0.94
N CYS A 275 5.42 5.27 -1.88
CA CYS A 275 6.78 5.67 -1.54
C CYS A 275 7.32 6.66 -2.56
N TRP A 276 8.31 7.45 -2.17
CA TRP A 276 8.97 8.44 -3.04
C TRP A 276 10.37 8.80 -2.55
N ALA A 277 11.22 9.20 -3.47
CA ALA A 277 12.52 9.78 -3.17
C ALA A 277 12.44 11.31 -3.15
N GLU A 278 13.31 11.96 -2.39
CA GLU A 278 13.55 13.39 -2.50
C GLU A 278 14.09 13.72 -3.91
N GLY A 279 13.55 14.78 -4.56
CA GLY A 279 13.85 15.11 -5.95
C GLY A 279 12.95 14.40 -6.97
N ALA A 280 11.93 13.65 -6.53
CA ALA A 280 10.87 13.04 -7.35
C ALA A 280 11.37 12.12 -8.49
N ASP A 281 12.48 11.41 -8.28
CA ASP A 281 13.01 10.47 -9.27
C ASP A 281 12.28 9.12 -9.20
N PRO A 282 11.56 8.71 -10.26
CA PRO A 282 10.74 7.48 -10.27
C PRO A 282 11.55 6.18 -10.20
N ALA A 283 12.84 6.19 -10.54
CA ALA A 283 13.69 5.00 -10.49
C ALA A 283 13.76 4.39 -9.09
N TYR A 284 13.76 5.24 -8.06
CA TYR A 284 13.76 4.78 -6.67
C TYR A 284 12.47 4.07 -6.28
N GLN A 285 11.31 4.57 -6.75
CA GLN A 285 10.00 3.97 -6.47
C GLN A 285 9.91 2.58 -7.07
N GLY A 286 10.18 2.45 -8.36
CA GLY A 286 10.14 1.16 -9.08
C GLY A 286 11.06 0.12 -8.44
N PHE A 287 12.31 0.50 -8.11
CA PHE A 287 13.25 -0.40 -7.43
C PHE A 287 12.75 -0.84 -6.04
N ALA A 288 12.32 0.12 -5.21
CA ALA A 288 11.84 -0.18 -3.86
C ALA A 288 10.64 -1.13 -3.86
N LEU A 289 9.68 -0.88 -4.76
CA LEU A 289 8.47 -1.71 -4.87
C LEU A 289 8.79 -3.11 -5.39
N SER A 290 9.70 -3.24 -6.36
CA SER A 290 10.19 -4.54 -6.85
C SER A 290 10.91 -5.30 -5.74
N ALA A 291 11.78 -4.62 -4.99
CA ALA A 291 12.52 -5.23 -3.88
C ALA A 291 11.60 -5.72 -2.74
N LEU A 292 10.50 -5.04 -2.46
CA LEU A 292 9.61 -5.33 -1.33
C LEU A 292 8.47 -6.27 -1.66
N PHE A 293 7.91 -6.15 -2.87
CA PHE A 293 6.68 -6.86 -3.24
C PHE A 293 6.91 -7.94 -4.31
N GLY A 294 8.14 -8.09 -4.80
CA GLY A 294 8.49 -9.01 -5.86
C GLY A 294 8.40 -8.36 -7.25
N GLU A 295 8.83 -9.09 -8.27
CA GLU A 295 8.79 -8.63 -9.66
C GLU A 295 7.35 -8.26 -10.06
N THR A 296 7.20 -7.08 -10.66
CA THR A 296 6.04 -6.77 -11.47
C THR A 296 6.28 -7.34 -12.87
N GLU A 297 5.24 -7.74 -13.57
CA GLU A 297 5.33 -8.27 -14.96
C GLU A 297 6.12 -7.37 -15.92
N ASN A 298 6.33 -6.11 -15.55
CA ASN A 298 7.04 -5.08 -16.32
C ASN A 298 8.40 -4.67 -15.72
N SER A 299 8.95 -5.39 -14.73
CA SER A 299 10.28 -5.06 -14.18
C SER A 299 11.36 -5.37 -15.21
N PRO A 300 12.24 -4.42 -15.57
CA PRO A 300 13.36 -4.66 -16.47
C PRO A 300 14.48 -5.49 -15.82
N LEU A 301 14.41 -5.73 -14.50
CA LEU A 301 15.44 -6.42 -13.74
C LEU A 301 15.07 -7.87 -13.51
N THR A 302 16.03 -8.77 -13.73
CA THR A 302 15.90 -10.15 -13.29
C THR A 302 15.99 -10.23 -11.76
N GLU A 303 15.51 -11.32 -11.16
CA GLU A 303 15.64 -11.55 -9.72
C GLU A 303 17.10 -11.48 -9.25
N GLN A 304 18.03 -11.98 -10.05
CA GLN A 304 19.47 -11.95 -9.76
C GLN A 304 20.03 -10.53 -9.79
N ASP A 305 19.63 -9.72 -10.78
CA ASP A 305 20.04 -8.31 -10.90
C ASP A 305 19.49 -7.51 -9.73
N LEU A 306 18.22 -7.71 -9.37
CA LEU A 306 17.59 -7.06 -8.23
C LEU A 306 18.32 -7.38 -6.91
N ARG A 307 18.70 -8.64 -6.68
CA ARG A 307 19.47 -9.05 -5.50
C ARG A 307 20.87 -8.46 -5.48
N SER A 308 21.54 -8.41 -6.62
CA SER A 308 22.87 -7.82 -6.73
C SER A 308 22.85 -6.33 -6.46
N ALA A 309 21.88 -5.60 -7.04
CA ALA A 309 21.67 -4.18 -6.80
C ALA A 309 21.27 -3.91 -5.33
N LEU A 310 20.40 -4.73 -4.76
CA LEU A 310 20.00 -4.62 -3.35
C LEU A 310 21.19 -4.75 -2.39
N ARG A 311 22.10 -5.71 -2.62
CA ARG A 311 23.32 -5.86 -1.83
C ARG A 311 24.24 -4.65 -1.97
N ARG A 312 24.49 -4.16 -3.19
CA ARG A 312 25.30 -2.95 -3.41
C ARG A 312 24.74 -1.74 -2.66
N LEU A 313 23.44 -1.51 -2.77
CA LEU A 313 22.75 -0.41 -2.08
C LEU A 313 22.78 -0.59 -0.55
N ALA A 314 22.65 -1.81 -0.05
CA ALA A 314 22.75 -2.14 1.36
C ALA A 314 24.16 -1.86 1.91
N ASP A 315 25.20 -2.06 1.10
CA ASP A 315 26.60 -1.74 1.43
C ASP A 315 26.93 -0.24 1.26
N GLY A 316 25.94 0.59 0.89
CA GLY A 316 26.11 2.03 0.68
C GLY A 316 26.79 2.39 -0.63
N LEU A 317 26.88 1.46 -1.58
CA LEU A 317 27.48 1.66 -2.89
C LEU A 317 26.43 2.11 -3.90
N PRO A 318 26.72 3.11 -4.75
CA PRO A 318 25.79 3.54 -5.77
C PRO A 318 25.55 2.45 -6.81
N CYS A 319 24.34 2.42 -7.35
CA CYS A 319 23.95 1.56 -8.46
C CYS A 319 23.97 2.41 -9.74
N GLY A 320 25.16 2.62 -10.30
CA GLY A 320 25.39 3.56 -11.42
C GLY A 320 24.54 3.25 -12.67
N GLU A 321 24.34 1.99 -12.99
CA GLU A 321 23.48 1.56 -14.12
C GLU A 321 22.01 1.97 -13.95
N LEU A 322 21.54 2.12 -12.71
CA LEU A 322 20.18 2.52 -12.36
C LEU A 322 20.07 4.00 -11.95
N GLY A 323 21.19 4.74 -11.90
CA GLY A 323 21.20 6.13 -11.43
C GLY A 323 20.83 6.31 -9.96
N ILE A 324 20.88 5.25 -9.13
CA ILE A 324 20.42 5.25 -7.74
C ILE A 324 21.58 5.58 -6.80
N ASP A 325 21.43 6.67 -6.01
CA ASP A 325 22.30 7.06 -4.92
C ASP A 325 21.74 6.54 -3.58
N PRO A 326 22.47 5.68 -2.83
CA PRO A 326 22.00 5.13 -1.57
C PRO A 326 21.83 6.18 -0.45
N GLN A 327 22.43 7.37 -0.57
CA GLN A 327 22.30 8.43 0.43
C GLN A 327 21.03 9.28 0.25
N ARG A 328 20.34 9.16 -0.88
CA ARG A 328 19.12 9.91 -1.17
C ARG A 328 18.04 9.65 -0.12
N PRO A 329 17.46 10.70 0.49
CA PRO A 329 16.31 10.54 1.37
C PRO A 329 15.14 9.88 0.65
N PHE A 330 14.56 8.87 1.30
CA PHE A 330 13.43 8.10 0.78
C PHE A 330 12.34 7.97 1.83
N TYR A 331 11.12 7.98 1.37
CA TYR A 331 9.92 7.99 2.22
C TYR A 331 9.01 6.83 1.87
N ILE A 332 8.41 6.21 2.89
CA ILE A 332 7.37 5.19 2.73
C ILE A 332 6.20 5.57 3.63
N LEU A 333 5.01 5.69 3.06
CA LEU A 333 3.78 6.04 3.75
C LEU A 333 2.73 4.94 3.57
N GLY A 334 2.25 4.38 4.68
CA GLY A 334 1.11 3.47 4.72
C GLY A 334 -0.11 4.15 5.31
N ILE A 335 -1.19 4.21 4.55
CA ILE A 335 -2.47 4.82 4.94
C ILE A 335 -3.62 3.85 4.75
N ALA A 336 -4.62 3.93 5.61
CA ALA A 336 -5.81 3.08 5.55
C ALA A 336 -7.09 3.92 5.74
N PRO A 337 -8.24 3.46 5.22
CA PRO A 337 -9.50 4.16 5.41
C PRO A 337 -9.93 4.14 6.88
N ASN A 338 -10.54 5.24 7.31
CA ASN A 338 -11.16 5.38 8.61
C ASN A 338 -12.41 6.28 8.47
N ALA A 339 -13.52 5.71 8.00
CA ALA A 339 -14.72 6.44 7.60
C ALA A 339 -14.40 7.57 6.59
N ALA A 340 -14.74 8.83 6.91
CA ALA A 340 -14.43 9.99 6.06
C ALA A 340 -12.98 10.50 6.20
N ARG A 341 -12.14 9.82 6.95
CA ARG A 341 -10.74 10.18 7.23
C ARG A 341 -9.78 9.08 6.82
N LEU A 342 -8.49 9.39 6.86
CA LEU A 342 -7.40 8.42 6.68
C LEU A 342 -6.64 8.23 7.99
N SER A 343 -6.30 6.98 8.27
CA SER A 343 -5.42 6.60 9.37
C SER A 343 -4.02 6.35 8.83
N VAL A 344 -3.02 7.01 9.39
CA VAL A 344 -1.61 6.72 9.08
C VAL A 344 -1.20 5.47 9.85
N ARG A 345 -0.92 4.39 9.14
CA ARG A 345 -0.44 3.13 9.72
C ARG A 345 1.05 3.19 10.05
N PHE A 346 1.83 3.76 9.14
CA PHE A 346 3.24 4.02 9.35
C PHE A 346 3.75 5.11 8.40
N PHE A 347 4.79 5.80 8.83
CA PHE A 347 5.58 6.70 8.00
C PHE A 347 7.05 6.49 8.33
N LEU A 348 7.84 6.20 7.32
CA LEU A 348 9.27 5.96 7.44
C LEU A 348 10.02 6.98 6.58
N ARG A 349 11.12 7.47 7.12
CA ARG A 349 12.07 8.34 6.45
C ARG A 349 13.46 7.88 6.80
N ASP A 350 14.24 7.54 5.80
CA ASP A 350 15.66 7.18 5.95
C ASP A 350 16.37 7.40 4.62
N SER A 351 17.67 7.18 4.55
CA SER A 351 18.36 7.06 3.28
C SER A 351 17.90 5.81 2.53
N PHE A 352 17.88 5.87 1.21
CA PHE A 352 17.46 4.75 0.38
C PHE A 352 18.27 3.49 0.68
N GLY A 353 19.60 3.61 0.80
CA GLY A 353 20.48 2.50 1.14
C GLY A 353 20.20 1.89 2.52
N ALA A 354 19.85 2.70 3.54
CA ALA A 354 19.48 2.17 4.86
C ALA A 354 18.21 1.34 4.82
N LEU A 355 17.18 1.79 4.07
CA LEU A 355 15.96 1.02 3.86
C LEU A 355 16.24 -0.27 3.09
N MET A 356 17.05 -0.22 2.04
CA MET A 356 17.43 -1.41 1.27
C MET A 356 18.26 -2.41 2.10
N ARG A 357 19.10 -1.92 3.00
CA ARG A 357 19.82 -2.78 3.97
C ARG A 357 18.86 -3.55 4.87
N ASN A 358 17.80 -2.90 5.36
CA ASN A 358 16.79 -3.56 6.18
C ASN A 358 16.05 -4.65 5.40
N VAL A 359 15.71 -4.37 4.14
CA VAL A 359 15.06 -5.33 3.24
C VAL A 359 15.98 -6.51 2.92
N ASN A 360 17.24 -6.25 2.57
CA ASN A 360 18.21 -7.31 2.32
C ASN A 360 18.40 -8.21 3.55
N ALA A 361 18.60 -7.61 4.73
CA ALA A 361 18.72 -8.34 5.98
C ALA A 361 17.43 -9.14 6.32
N HIS A 362 16.25 -8.70 5.88
CA HIS A 362 15.03 -9.48 6.00
C HIS A 362 15.07 -10.73 5.12
N TYR A 363 15.50 -10.61 3.87
CA TYR A 363 15.64 -11.75 2.96
C TYR A 363 16.69 -12.75 3.44
N ASP A 364 17.84 -12.28 3.93
CA ASP A 364 18.88 -13.15 4.49
C ASP A 364 18.36 -13.98 5.68
N ARG A 365 17.51 -13.36 6.53
CA ARG A 365 16.86 -14.09 7.62
C ARG A 365 15.85 -15.12 7.17
N LEU A 366 15.21 -14.94 6.02
CA LEU A 366 14.23 -15.89 5.46
C LEU A 366 14.86 -17.05 4.71
N GLU A 367 16.15 -16.98 4.37
CA GLU A 367 16.83 -18.04 3.64
C GLU A 367 16.73 -19.37 4.39
N ILE A 368 16.27 -20.44 3.71
CA ILE A 368 16.12 -21.78 4.30
C ILE A 368 16.26 -22.85 3.22
N ALA A 369 16.86 -23.99 3.55
CA ALA A 369 17.02 -25.11 2.65
C ALA A 369 15.67 -25.67 2.19
N GLY A 370 15.59 -26.13 0.93
CA GLY A 370 14.37 -26.68 0.35
C GLY A 370 13.31 -25.64 -0.02
N ALA A 371 13.57 -24.35 0.19
CA ALA A 371 12.75 -23.29 -0.39
C ALA A 371 12.92 -23.29 -1.92
N ARG A 372 11.85 -22.97 -2.65
CA ARG A 372 11.98 -22.67 -4.09
C ARG A 372 12.90 -21.45 -4.22
N SER A 373 13.79 -21.49 -5.22
CA SER A 373 14.72 -20.39 -5.47
C SER A 373 14.00 -19.05 -5.51
N GLY A 374 14.56 -18.06 -4.86
CA GLY A 374 14.04 -16.74 -4.85
C GLY A 374 13.83 -16.14 -3.46
N ALA A 375 13.82 -14.81 -3.38
CA ALA A 375 13.41 -14.09 -2.19
C ALA A 375 11.91 -14.29 -1.97
N MET A 376 11.48 -14.56 -0.74
CA MET A 376 10.07 -14.63 -0.40
C MET A 376 9.53 -13.19 -0.24
N PRO A 377 8.78 -12.64 -1.21
CA PRO A 377 8.25 -11.28 -1.09
C PRO A 377 7.22 -11.19 0.05
N LEU A 378 6.97 -9.99 0.51
CA LEU A 378 6.11 -9.74 1.67
C LEU A 378 4.70 -10.35 1.52
N TRP A 379 4.12 -10.32 0.31
CA TRP A 379 2.80 -10.93 0.07
C TRP A 379 2.82 -12.47 0.24
N ALA A 380 3.91 -13.12 -0.18
CA ALA A 380 4.07 -14.57 -0.04
C ALA A 380 4.27 -14.95 1.44
N LEU A 381 5.08 -14.17 2.17
CA LEU A 381 5.23 -14.32 3.62
C LEU A 381 3.89 -14.21 4.33
N LEU A 382 3.10 -13.19 4.04
CA LEU A 382 1.79 -12.98 4.66
C LEU A 382 0.79 -14.10 4.30
N ARG A 383 0.90 -14.68 3.11
CA ARG A 383 0.07 -15.81 2.68
C ARG A 383 0.28 -17.05 3.55
N GLU A 384 1.47 -17.26 4.12
CA GLU A 384 1.74 -18.39 5.04
C GLU A 384 0.98 -18.29 6.37
N THR A 385 0.43 -17.12 6.69
CA THR A 385 -0.38 -16.89 7.89
C THR A 385 -1.88 -17.10 7.65
N VAL A 386 -2.31 -17.31 6.41
CA VAL A 386 -3.72 -17.33 6.00
C VAL A 386 -4.26 -18.76 5.92
N ASN A 387 -5.50 -18.95 6.36
CA ASN A 387 -6.22 -20.18 6.06
C ASN A 387 -6.78 -20.15 4.63
N LEU A 388 -6.12 -20.85 3.72
CA LEU A 388 -6.51 -20.89 2.30
C LEU A 388 -7.87 -21.56 2.05
N ASN A 389 -8.43 -22.27 3.04
CA ASN A 389 -9.74 -22.90 2.97
C ASN A 389 -10.86 -22.00 3.54
N SER A 390 -10.53 -20.84 4.11
CA SER A 390 -11.52 -19.90 4.59
C SER A 390 -12.12 -19.09 3.44
N ARG A 391 -13.30 -18.49 3.67
CA ARG A 391 -13.95 -17.59 2.73
C ARG A 391 -13.11 -16.31 2.54
N ASP A 392 -12.59 -15.78 3.62
CA ASP A 392 -11.68 -14.64 3.61
C ASP A 392 -10.23 -15.15 3.63
N LYS A 393 -9.55 -14.99 2.50
CA LYS A 393 -8.16 -15.42 2.29
C LYS A 393 -7.17 -14.27 2.50
N ALA A 394 -7.53 -13.29 3.31
CA ALA A 394 -6.69 -12.14 3.60
C ALA A 394 -5.97 -12.29 4.95
N PRO A 395 -4.73 -11.82 5.08
CA PRO A 395 -4.04 -11.73 6.35
C PRO A 395 -4.69 -10.65 7.24
N SER A 396 -4.55 -10.77 8.56
CA SER A 396 -4.98 -9.71 9.48
C SER A 396 -4.33 -8.37 9.10
N PRO A 397 -5.10 -7.30 8.83
CA PRO A 397 -4.56 -6.01 8.40
C PRO A 397 -3.55 -5.42 9.40
N ALA A 398 -3.85 -5.50 10.71
CA ALA A 398 -2.97 -5.00 11.75
C ALA A 398 -1.62 -5.73 11.79
N MET A 399 -1.64 -7.08 11.69
CA MET A 399 -0.43 -7.89 11.62
C MET A 399 0.36 -7.60 10.34
N ALA A 400 -0.31 -7.52 9.20
CA ALA A 400 0.32 -7.27 7.91
C ALA A 400 1.03 -5.91 7.88
N GLY A 401 0.38 -4.85 8.35
CA GLY A 401 0.97 -3.51 8.46
C GLY A 401 2.13 -3.46 9.44
N ALA A 402 2.01 -4.11 10.61
CA ALA A 402 3.10 -4.19 11.59
C ALA A 402 4.32 -4.97 11.07
N THR A 403 4.08 -6.07 10.31
CA THR A 403 5.15 -6.85 9.67
C THR A 403 5.87 -6.03 8.60
N ALA A 404 5.14 -5.33 7.74
CA ALA A 404 5.72 -4.44 6.74
C ALA A 404 6.58 -3.35 7.38
N ARG A 405 6.05 -2.68 8.40
CA ARG A 405 6.80 -1.68 9.16
C ARG A 405 8.10 -2.26 9.74
N ALA A 406 8.06 -3.47 10.32
CA ALA A 406 9.25 -4.13 10.87
C ALA A 406 10.30 -4.43 9.79
N VAL A 407 9.88 -4.87 8.61
CA VAL A 407 10.78 -5.11 7.47
C VAL A 407 11.46 -3.83 7.04
N PHE A 408 10.70 -2.75 6.81
CA PHE A 408 11.24 -1.49 6.29
C PHE A 408 12.12 -0.75 7.30
N SER A 409 11.71 -0.74 8.59
CA SER A 409 12.46 -0.06 9.64
C SER A 409 13.62 -0.87 10.21
N GLY A 410 13.74 -2.16 9.83
CA GLY A 410 14.67 -3.08 10.48
C GLY A 410 14.31 -3.35 11.96
N GLY A 411 13.07 -3.11 12.37
CA GLY A 411 12.56 -3.34 13.72
C GLY A 411 12.28 -4.82 14.04
N ALA A 412 11.82 -5.09 15.28
CA ALA A 412 11.38 -6.41 15.70
C ALA A 412 10.09 -6.83 14.97
N TYR A 413 9.97 -8.10 14.61
CA TYR A 413 8.73 -8.64 14.03
C TYR A 413 7.60 -8.67 15.08
N PRO A 414 6.35 -8.40 14.68
CA PRO A 414 5.23 -8.44 15.62
C PRO A 414 4.96 -9.86 16.12
N ALA A 415 4.62 -10.02 17.40
CA ALA A 415 4.27 -11.32 17.99
C ALA A 415 3.10 -12.01 17.25
N SER A 416 2.17 -11.22 16.73
CA SER A 416 1.04 -11.72 15.93
C SER A 416 1.47 -12.46 14.65
N LEU A 417 2.65 -12.17 14.08
CA LEU A 417 3.21 -12.93 12.96
C LEU A 417 3.57 -14.37 13.39
N LEU A 418 4.28 -14.51 14.52
CA LEU A 418 4.62 -15.81 15.08
C LEU A 418 3.36 -16.60 15.43
N GLU A 419 2.43 -15.99 16.14
CA GLU A 419 1.18 -16.62 16.56
C GLU A 419 0.36 -17.13 15.38
N ALA A 420 0.26 -16.32 14.31
CA ALA A 420 -0.46 -16.69 13.09
C ALA A 420 0.20 -17.89 12.38
N VAL A 421 1.53 -17.92 12.27
CA VAL A 421 2.26 -19.04 11.66
C VAL A 421 2.12 -20.31 12.51
N MET A 422 2.32 -20.22 13.83
CA MET A 422 2.16 -21.36 14.73
C MET A 422 0.72 -21.89 14.72
N LEU A 423 -0.28 -21.01 14.63
CA LEU A 423 -1.67 -21.41 14.47
C LEU A 423 -1.90 -22.22 13.18
N ARG A 424 -1.28 -21.78 12.05
CA ARG A 424 -1.39 -22.52 10.78
C ARG A 424 -0.69 -23.87 10.83
N ILE A 425 0.52 -23.93 11.39
CA ILE A 425 1.24 -25.19 11.57
C ILE A 425 0.37 -26.20 12.34
N ARG A 426 -0.22 -25.76 13.46
CA ARG A 426 -1.09 -26.63 14.29
C ARG A 426 -2.37 -27.04 13.59
N ALA A 427 -3.03 -26.11 12.90
CA ALA A 427 -4.31 -26.39 12.23
C ALA A 427 -4.14 -27.30 11.01
N GLU A 428 -3.08 -27.11 10.23
CA GLU A 428 -2.82 -27.82 8.98
C GLU A 428 -1.85 -29.00 9.18
N ARG A 429 -1.20 -29.10 10.34
CA ARG A 429 -0.20 -30.14 10.67
C ARG A 429 0.90 -30.21 9.63
N SER A 430 1.27 -29.07 9.07
CA SER A 430 2.23 -28.95 7.98
C SER A 430 3.18 -27.78 8.20
N ILE A 431 4.48 -28.06 8.08
CA ILE A 431 5.54 -27.07 8.18
C ILE A 431 6.10 -26.89 6.77
N SER A 432 5.56 -25.86 6.06
CA SER A 432 6.08 -25.46 4.75
C SER A 432 7.44 -24.78 4.87
N SER A 433 8.18 -24.69 3.76
CA SER A 433 9.43 -23.91 3.69
C SER A 433 9.19 -22.44 4.11
N GLY A 434 8.06 -21.86 3.72
CA GLY A 434 7.69 -20.49 4.09
C GLY A 434 7.49 -20.33 5.59
N ARG A 435 6.75 -21.25 6.24
CA ARG A 435 6.54 -21.22 7.70
C ARG A 435 7.83 -21.43 8.47
N ALA A 436 8.68 -22.38 8.06
CA ALA A 436 9.99 -22.59 8.67
C ALA A 436 10.88 -21.35 8.50
N ALA A 437 10.92 -20.74 7.32
CA ALA A 437 11.64 -19.49 7.08
C ALA A 437 11.16 -18.35 7.99
N ILE A 438 9.86 -18.20 8.18
CA ILE A 438 9.29 -17.17 9.06
C ILE A 438 9.67 -17.44 10.52
N LEU A 439 9.60 -18.68 11.01
CA LEU A 439 10.03 -19.05 12.36
C LEU A 439 11.51 -18.70 12.58
N LYS A 440 12.37 -19.09 11.65
CA LYS A 440 13.80 -18.77 11.69
C LYS A 440 14.03 -17.25 11.70
N ALA A 441 13.43 -16.51 10.76
CA ALA A 441 13.57 -15.07 10.65
C ALA A 441 13.04 -14.34 11.89
N TYR A 442 11.91 -14.81 12.43
CA TYR A 442 11.32 -14.24 13.65
C TYR A 442 12.30 -14.33 14.82
N TYR A 443 12.82 -15.52 15.15
CA TYR A 443 13.70 -15.69 16.31
C TYR A 443 15.12 -15.15 16.08
N LEU A 444 15.60 -15.03 14.84
CA LEU A 444 16.82 -14.28 14.53
C LEU A 444 16.68 -12.78 14.85
N LYS A 445 15.48 -12.22 14.64
CA LYS A 445 15.21 -10.80 14.89
C LYS A 445 14.67 -10.52 16.29
N ASN A 446 13.97 -11.47 16.88
CA ASN A 446 13.40 -11.45 18.22
C ASN A 446 14.04 -12.59 19.06
N PRO A 447 15.29 -12.45 19.53
CA PRO A 447 15.99 -13.53 20.21
C PRO A 447 15.26 -14.06 21.43
N HIS A 448 15.22 -15.39 21.58
CA HIS A 448 14.61 -16.07 22.73
C HIS A 448 15.53 -17.22 23.19
N PRO A 449 15.79 -17.38 24.51
CA PRO A 449 16.67 -18.43 25.01
C PRO A 449 16.24 -19.84 24.64
N ASP A 450 14.93 -20.09 24.58
CA ASP A 450 14.35 -21.39 24.20
C ASP A 450 14.42 -21.70 22.71
N CYS A 451 14.80 -20.71 21.86
CA CYS A 451 15.03 -20.88 20.44
C CYS A 451 16.36 -20.22 20.05
N PRO A 452 17.49 -20.82 20.45
CA PRO A 452 18.83 -20.23 20.30
C PRO A 452 19.29 -20.22 18.85
N LYS A 453 20.33 -19.40 18.57
CA LYS A 453 20.88 -19.23 17.21
C LYS A 453 21.35 -20.54 16.56
N GLU A 454 21.77 -21.52 17.33
CA GLU A 454 22.24 -22.83 16.80
C GLU A 454 21.15 -23.61 16.06
N VAL A 455 19.87 -23.36 16.35
CA VAL A 455 18.74 -24.00 15.64
C VAL A 455 18.21 -23.12 14.50
N LEU A 456 18.67 -21.87 14.36
CA LEU A 456 18.22 -20.88 13.38
C LEU A 456 19.12 -20.85 12.15
N THR A 457 19.53 -22.02 11.69
CA THR A 457 20.41 -22.22 10.52
C THR A 457 19.60 -22.30 9.22
N VAL A 458 20.28 -22.17 8.10
CA VAL A 458 19.65 -22.32 6.78
C VAL A 458 19.29 -23.79 6.50
N SER A 459 20.16 -24.71 6.93
CA SER A 459 20.01 -26.15 6.76
C SER A 459 20.16 -26.87 8.09
N LEU A 460 20.07 -28.19 8.06
CA LEU A 460 20.20 -29.02 9.27
C LEU A 460 21.52 -28.76 10.00
N ASN A 461 21.41 -28.38 11.28
CA ASN A 461 22.55 -28.38 12.19
C ASN A 461 22.61 -29.73 12.92
N GLU A 462 23.55 -30.58 12.49
CA GLU A 462 23.73 -31.91 13.09
C GLU A 462 24.39 -31.85 14.47
N GLU A 463 25.13 -30.79 14.77
CA GLU A 463 25.86 -30.59 16.05
C GLU A 463 24.98 -29.98 17.15
N SER A 464 23.78 -29.52 16.81
CA SER A 464 22.89 -28.90 17.82
C SER A 464 22.50 -29.90 18.90
N THR A 465 22.71 -29.48 20.15
CA THR A 465 22.29 -30.25 21.34
C THR A 465 20.98 -29.76 21.94
N ASN A 466 20.29 -28.82 21.28
CA ASN A 466 19.01 -28.30 21.77
C ASN A 466 17.95 -29.42 21.82
N PRO A 467 17.35 -29.71 23.00
CA PRO A 467 16.45 -30.84 23.14
C PRO A 467 15.20 -30.74 22.28
N ALA A 468 14.60 -29.54 22.16
CA ALA A 468 13.38 -29.35 21.38
C ALA A 468 13.65 -29.54 19.87
N TYR A 469 14.75 -28.99 19.36
CA TYR A 469 15.20 -29.20 17.99
C TYR A 469 15.47 -30.68 17.69
N THR A 470 16.18 -31.36 18.61
CA THR A 470 16.47 -32.80 18.49
C THR A 470 15.20 -33.67 18.52
N LEU A 471 14.20 -33.29 19.31
CA LEU A 471 12.89 -33.94 19.30
C LEU A 471 12.19 -33.80 17.94
N GLY A 472 12.24 -32.62 17.33
CA GLY A 472 11.71 -32.41 15.98
C GLY A 472 12.41 -33.28 14.94
N ARG A 473 13.75 -33.37 15.00
CA ARG A 473 14.56 -34.27 14.17
C ARG A 473 14.14 -35.73 14.36
N LEU A 474 14.02 -36.19 15.61
CA LEU A 474 13.65 -37.56 15.94
C LEU A 474 12.24 -37.88 15.42
N PHE A 475 11.29 -36.95 15.53
CA PHE A 475 9.95 -37.10 14.99
C PHE A 475 9.98 -37.28 13.46
N SER A 476 10.79 -36.49 12.74
CA SER A 476 10.98 -36.63 11.27
C SER A 476 11.55 -38.00 10.91
N VAL A 477 12.51 -38.53 11.68
CA VAL A 477 13.07 -39.86 11.45
C VAL A 477 12.02 -40.96 11.67
N TYR A 478 11.21 -40.85 12.72
CA TYR A 478 10.11 -41.81 12.98
C TYR A 478 9.06 -41.80 11.85
N GLU A 479 8.71 -40.61 11.32
CA GLU A 479 7.84 -40.51 10.15
C GLU A 479 8.46 -41.20 8.91
N ALA A 480 9.77 -40.98 8.68
CA ALA A 480 10.48 -41.61 7.58
C ALA A 480 10.47 -43.11 7.67
N VAL A 481 10.69 -43.69 8.85
CA VAL A 481 10.60 -45.13 9.09
C VAL A 481 9.19 -45.64 8.79
N GLN A 482 8.14 -44.94 9.20
CA GLN A 482 6.77 -45.31 8.89
C GLN A 482 6.50 -45.31 7.38
N GLN A 483 6.94 -44.29 6.67
CA GLN A 483 6.79 -44.16 5.20
C GLN A 483 7.53 -45.25 4.46
N ALA A 484 8.78 -45.56 4.87
CA ALA A 484 9.56 -46.61 4.29
C ALA A 484 8.96 -48.02 4.51
N ALA A 485 8.39 -48.25 5.71
CA ALA A 485 7.74 -49.52 6.07
C ALA A 485 6.36 -49.71 5.42
N ASN A 486 5.72 -48.65 4.96
CA ASN A 486 4.39 -48.69 4.36
C ASN A 486 4.33 -47.74 3.16
N PRO A 487 4.93 -48.10 2.00
CA PRO A 487 4.89 -47.26 0.81
C PRO A 487 3.45 -46.95 0.40
N GLY A 488 3.17 -45.69 0.04
CA GLY A 488 1.83 -45.23 -0.39
C GLY A 488 0.83 -44.97 0.74
N ILE A 489 1.30 -44.93 2.00
CA ILE A 489 0.43 -44.57 3.15
C ILE A 489 -0.14 -43.13 2.98
N ASN A 490 -1.46 -43.01 3.13
CA ASN A 490 -2.17 -41.73 2.96
C ASN A 490 -2.03 -40.79 4.18
N ALA A 491 -1.86 -41.33 5.39
CA ALA A 491 -1.74 -40.57 6.62
C ALA A 491 -0.59 -41.10 7.47
N THR A 492 0.28 -40.20 7.93
CA THR A 492 1.45 -40.53 8.74
C THR A 492 1.26 -40.22 10.23
N ILE A 493 2.26 -40.50 11.05
CA ILE A 493 2.28 -40.06 12.45
C ILE A 493 2.16 -38.54 12.59
N ARG A 494 2.57 -37.77 11.57
CA ARG A 494 2.43 -36.32 11.52
C ARG A 494 0.96 -35.91 11.64
N ASP A 495 0.09 -36.51 10.84
CA ASP A 495 -1.33 -36.15 10.79
C ASP A 495 -2.06 -36.38 12.12
N LYS A 496 -1.53 -37.25 12.97
CA LYS A 496 -2.15 -37.60 14.27
C LYS A 496 -1.43 -36.97 15.46
N TYR A 497 -0.11 -36.95 15.45
CA TYR A 497 0.67 -36.74 16.68
C TYR A 497 1.55 -35.49 16.69
N ILE A 498 1.79 -34.76 15.56
CA ILE A 498 2.76 -33.67 15.53
C ILE A 498 2.48 -32.58 16.58
N ASN A 499 1.22 -32.16 16.72
CA ASN A 499 0.84 -31.13 17.69
C ASN A 499 1.10 -31.59 19.14
N SER A 500 0.76 -32.80 19.46
CA SER A 500 0.95 -33.36 20.81
C SER A 500 2.43 -33.66 21.08
N ALA A 501 3.19 -34.10 20.07
CA ALA A 501 4.63 -34.33 20.18
C ALA A 501 5.39 -33.01 20.40
N ALA A 502 4.99 -31.93 19.70
CA ALA A 502 5.53 -30.59 19.92
C ALA A 502 5.12 -29.95 21.24
N ALA A 503 3.95 -30.30 21.79
CA ALA A 503 3.47 -29.69 23.04
C ALA A 503 3.87 -30.46 24.30
N MET A 504 3.78 -31.80 24.26
CA MET A 504 3.93 -32.71 25.42
C MET A 504 4.80 -33.93 25.08
N PRO A 505 6.11 -33.74 24.84
CA PRO A 505 7.00 -34.80 24.38
C PRO A 505 7.01 -36.02 25.30
N ALA A 506 7.10 -35.84 26.63
CA ALA A 506 7.15 -36.95 27.58
C ALA A 506 5.96 -37.94 27.47
N SER A 507 4.79 -37.46 27.10
CA SER A 507 3.61 -38.27 26.91
C SER A 507 3.56 -38.99 25.57
N ILE A 508 4.13 -38.41 24.54
CA ILE A 508 3.93 -38.89 23.16
C ILE A 508 5.12 -39.66 22.59
N PHE A 509 6.37 -39.28 22.90
CA PHE A 509 7.54 -39.96 22.36
C PHE A 509 7.69 -41.41 22.75
N PRO A 510 7.33 -41.86 23.98
CA PRO A 510 7.29 -43.31 24.29
C PRO A 510 6.36 -44.09 23.38
N LEU A 511 5.17 -43.55 23.09
CA LEU A 511 4.21 -44.17 22.16
C LEU A 511 4.79 -44.22 20.73
N LEU A 512 5.36 -43.09 20.25
CA LEU A 512 5.97 -43.00 18.91
C LEU A 512 7.15 -43.98 18.76
N ASN A 513 7.97 -44.12 19.80
CA ASN A 513 9.04 -45.08 19.83
C ASN A 513 8.53 -46.53 19.67
N ASN A 514 7.49 -46.94 20.39
CA ASN A 514 6.87 -48.25 20.28
C ASN A 514 6.30 -48.49 18.86
N LEU A 515 5.68 -47.46 18.26
CA LEU A 515 5.19 -47.53 16.88
C LEU A 515 6.37 -47.68 15.88
N CYS A 516 7.42 -46.92 16.07
CA CYS A 516 8.62 -46.96 15.23
C CYS A 516 9.26 -48.34 15.26
N GLN A 517 9.39 -49.00 16.42
CA GLN A 517 9.94 -50.37 16.54
C GLN A 517 9.13 -51.38 15.74
N LYS A 518 7.82 -51.24 15.66
CA LYS A 518 6.97 -52.11 14.82
C LYS A 518 7.21 -51.87 13.33
N HIS A 519 7.47 -50.64 12.92
CA HIS A 519 7.77 -50.34 11.53
C HIS A 519 9.19 -50.77 11.14
N LEU A 520 10.19 -50.57 12.00
CA LEU A 520 11.57 -51.01 11.75
C LEU A 520 11.68 -52.51 11.43
N ARG A 521 10.83 -53.36 12.08
CA ARG A 521 10.81 -54.80 11.81
C ARG A 521 10.36 -55.19 10.40
N LYS A 522 9.71 -54.27 9.68
CA LYS A 522 9.24 -54.49 8.31
C LYS A 522 10.24 -54.04 7.26
N LEU A 523 11.33 -53.38 7.67
CA LEU A 523 12.35 -52.88 6.76
C LEU A 523 13.42 -53.94 6.46
N GLU A 524 14.04 -53.81 5.29
CA GLU A 524 15.23 -54.57 4.93
C GLU A 524 16.38 -54.33 5.93
N PRO A 525 17.21 -55.35 6.21
CA PRO A 525 18.23 -55.28 7.26
C PRO A 525 19.15 -54.05 7.17
N GLY A 526 19.61 -53.69 5.97
CA GLY A 526 20.49 -52.53 5.76
C GLY A 526 19.79 -51.19 6.06
N GLN A 527 18.55 -51.02 5.62
CA GLN A 527 17.72 -49.82 5.91
C GLN A 527 17.41 -49.72 7.40
N ARG A 528 17.10 -50.85 8.03
CA ARG A 528 16.80 -50.90 9.47
C ARG A 528 18.00 -50.43 10.28
N VAL A 529 19.20 -50.97 10.05
CA VAL A 529 20.43 -50.62 10.76
C VAL A 529 20.73 -49.12 10.56
N TRP A 530 20.51 -48.58 9.36
CA TRP A 530 20.75 -47.19 9.06
C TRP A 530 19.82 -46.25 9.89
N TYR A 531 18.51 -46.59 9.95
CA TYR A 531 17.57 -45.80 10.79
C TYR A 531 17.86 -45.96 12.28
N GLU A 532 18.20 -47.16 12.75
CA GLU A 532 18.52 -47.44 14.15
C GLU A 532 19.72 -46.61 14.62
N LYS A 533 20.75 -46.46 13.77
CA LYS A 533 21.91 -45.60 14.04
C LYS A 533 21.49 -44.11 14.21
N GLN A 534 20.66 -43.60 13.32
CA GLN A 534 20.18 -42.22 13.42
C GLN A 534 19.32 -41.99 14.68
N ILE A 535 18.41 -42.89 14.97
CA ILE A 535 17.57 -42.83 16.16
C ILE A 535 18.43 -42.90 17.42
N GLY A 536 19.42 -43.77 17.45
CA GLY A 536 20.36 -43.91 18.58
C GLY A 536 21.14 -42.62 18.83
N ALA A 537 21.70 -42.03 17.77
CA ALA A 537 22.43 -40.77 17.87
C ALA A 537 21.57 -39.62 18.43
N LEU A 538 20.33 -39.46 17.93
CA LEU A 538 19.41 -38.43 18.41
C LEU A 538 18.96 -38.68 19.86
N LYS A 539 18.74 -39.95 20.25
CA LYS A 539 18.40 -40.29 21.63
C LYS A 539 19.55 -40.03 22.60
N ASN A 540 20.80 -40.29 22.19
CA ASN A 540 21.95 -39.98 23.02
C ASN A 540 22.05 -38.48 23.34
N ILE A 541 21.68 -37.60 22.40
CA ILE A 541 21.62 -36.15 22.64
C ILE A 541 20.50 -35.80 23.64
N LEU A 542 19.35 -36.46 23.56
CA LEU A 542 18.18 -36.19 24.44
C LEU A 542 18.38 -36.69 25.88
N GLY A 543 19.27 -37.67 26.10
CA GLY A 543 19.49 -38.28 27.39
C GLY A 543 18.36 -39.21 27.82
N GLU A 544 18.16 -39.37 29.14
CA GLU A 544 17.26 -40.38 29.75
C GLU A 544 15.80 -39.99 29.80
N SER A 545 15.46 -38.67 29.63
CA SER A 545 14.09 -38.20 29.82
C SER A 545 13.67 -37.17 28.74
N TYR A 546 12.39 -37.17 28.44
CA TYR A 546 11.79 -36.16 27.55
C TYR A 546 11.21 -35.00 28.38
N PRO A 547 11.28 -33.76 27.91
CA PRO A 547 10.61 -32.63 28.56
C PRO A 547 9.10 -32.87 28.68
N PRO A 548 8.49 -32.56 29.85
CA PRO A 548 7.04 -32.77 30.04
C PRO A 548 6.20 -31.88 29.13
N ARG A 549 6.64 -30.61 28.90
CA ARG A 549 5.99 -29.62 28.02
C ARG A 549 7.05 -28.75 27.34
N LEU A 550 6.73 -28.29 26.13
CA LEU A 550 7.53 -27.28 25.45
C LEU A 550 6.81 -25.93 25.44
N THR A 551 7.55 -24.85 25.68
CA THR A 551 7.10 -23.46 25.51
C THR A 551 6.83 -23.20 24.03
N LEU A 552 6.20 -22.06 23.70
CA LEU A 552 5.95 -21.67 22.31
C LEU A 552 7.26 -21.55 21.50
N ALA A 553 8.32 -21.01 22.12
CA ALA A 553 9.61 -20.87 21.48
C ALA A 553 10.32 -22.23 21.30
N GLN A 554 10.20 -23.14 22.27
CA GLN A 554 10.70 -24.51 22.13
C GLN A 554 9.92 -25.29 21.05
N GLN A 555 8.62 -25.04 20.89
CA GLN A 555 7.86 -25.61 19.76
C GLN A 555 8.34 -25.08 18.42
N GLY A 556 8.75 -23.79 18.34
CA GLY A 556 9.43 -23.25 17.16
C GLY A 556 10.73 -23.98 16.85
N SER A 557 11.55 -24.27 17.88
CA SER A 557 12.77 -25.10 17.72
C SER A 557 12.45 -26.53 17.23
N PHE A 558 11.40 -27.15 17.77
CA PHE A 558 10.90 -28.46 17.34
C PHE A 558 10.49 -28.44 15.86
N ASP A 559 9.71 -27.45 15.46
CA ASP A 559 9.22 -27.33 14.09
C ASP A 559 10.37 -27.12 13.09
N LEU A 560 11.40 -26.34 13.45
CA LEU A 560 12.62 -26.18 12.65
C LEU A 560 13.42 -27.49 12.58
N GLY A 561 13.58 -28.20 13.69
CA GLY A 561 14.27 -29.49 13.71
C GLY A 561 13.58 -30.54 12.84
N TYR A 562 12.27 -30.62 12.89
CA TYR A 562 11.46 -31.47 12.01
C TYR A 562 11.65 -31.09 10.54
N TYR A 563 11.54 -29.79 10.22
CA TYR A 563 11.68 -29.30 8.85
C TYR A 563 13.07 -29.61 8.27
N HIS A 564 14.14 -29.22 8.97
CA HIS A 564 15.50 -29.42 8.52
C HIS A 564 15.85 -30.89 8.32
N GLN A 565 15.47 -31.77 9.26
CA GLN A 565 15.70 -33.21 9.13
C GLN A 565 14.91 -33.82 7.97
N THR A 566 13.71 -33.27 7.69
CA THR A 566 12.90 -33.70 6.54
C THR A 566 13.56 -33.28 5.23
N GLN A 567 14.05 -32.04 5.12
CA GLN A 567 14.73 -31.53 3.92
C GLN A 567 16.02 -32.32 3.62
N LYS A 568 16.78 -32.68 4.64
CA LYS A 568 18.00 -33.47 4.50
C LYS A 568 17.78 -34.80 3.71
N ARG A 569 16.58 -35.36 3.79
CA ARG A 569 16.22 -36.58 3.05
C ARG A 569 16.10 -36.37 1.52
N TYR A 570 15.79 -35.14 1.10
CA TYR A 570 15.59 -34.76 -0.30
C TYR A 570 16.84 -34.16 -0.93
N GLU A 571 17.90 -33.90 -0.15
CA GLU A 571 19.20 -33.51 -0.72
C GLU A 571 19.73 -34.64 -1.59
N LYS A 572 20.08 -34.35 -2.85
CA LYS A 572 20.74 -35.33 -3.72
C LYS A 572 22.05 -35.73 -3.05
N ARG A 573 22.24 -37.05 -2.81
CA ARG A 573 23.57 -37.58 -2.48
C ARG A 573 24.47 -37.21 -3.65
N GLU A 574 25.46 -36.38 -3.44
CA GLU A 574 26.59 -36.28 -4.38
C GLU A 574 27.15 -37.70 -4.53
N LYS A 575 27.14 -38.20 -5.77
CA LYS A 575 27.81 -39.46 -6.09
C LYS A 575 29.27 -39.25 -5.69
N GLY A 576 29.69 -39.92 -4.65
CA GLY A 576 31.08 -39.95 -4.23
C GLY A 576 31.95 -40.24 -5.44
N GLY A 577 32.88 -39.33 -5.73
CA GLY A 577 33.85 -39.55 -6.77
C GLY A 577 34.55 -40.90 -6.54
N ASN A 578 34.57 -41.74 -7.54
CA ASN A 578 35.43 -42.91 -7.60
C ASN A 578 36.89 -42.43 -7.57
N GLU A 579 37.49 -42.39 -6.41
CA GLU A 579 38.92 -42.55 -6.30
C GLU A 579 39.23 -44.04 -6.45
N ASN A 580 39.42 -44.45 -7.69
CA ASN A 580 40.15 -45.66 -8.06
C ASN A 580 40.95 -45.39 -9.32
N GLY A 581 42.26 -45.26 -9.13
CA GLY A 581 43.25 -45.22 -10.19
C GLY A 581 44.61 -45.10 -9.58
#